data_3b2f3975f5b5b68fb60b30432306f4d1
#
_entry.id   3b2f3975f5b5b68fb60b30432306f4d1
#
_cell.length_a   1.000
_cell.length_b   1.000
_cell.length_c   1.000
_cell.angle_alpha   90.00
_cell.angle_beta   90.00
_cell.angle_gamma   90.00
#
_symmetry.space_group_name_H-M   'P 1'
#
loop_
_entity.id
_entity.type
_entity.pdbx_description
1 polymer ?
#
loop_
_entity_poly.entity_id
_entity_poly.type
_entity_poly.pdbx_seq_one_letter_code
_entity_poly.pdbx_strand_id
1 'polypeptide(L)'
;QLSANDMLRPGDWIELDQLGANGAVQDIGLTTVKVLNFDNTITTIPTYTLVSGAFKNWRYMIEHDARRIQRSINIDIKTVHFLGEDEKKAIISQPELALLRDGELNVGTNVELFQQYTNEYFRQHDDVCQHMTLMVRQLQPTVYGLPVEFYLFTSLTEWVSYEQFQTEIFSHILSVVSLFNL
;
A
#
# COMPACT_ATOMS: atom_id res chain seq x y z
N GLN A 1 -0.89 34.42 3.00
CA GLN A 1 -0.67 33.82 4.34
C GLN A 1 -0.46 32.29 4.28
N LEU A 2 -1.19 31.54 3.44
CA LEU A 2 -0.96 30.09 3.28
C LEU A 2 0.45 29.78 2.80
N SER A 3 0.91 30.50 1.78
CA SER A 3 2.27 30.37 1.25
C SER A 3 3.35 30.88 2.22
N ALA A 4 3.07 31.95 2.97
CA ALA A 4 4.00 32.52 3.94
C ALA A 4 4.29 31.58 5.14
N ASN A 5 3.32 30.72 5.49
CA ASN A 5 3.47 29.74 6.57
C ASN A 5 3.91 28.35 6.05
N ASP A 6 4.28 28.26 4.79
CA ASP A 6 4.67 27.01 4.13
C ASP A 6 3.63 25.86 4.21
N MET A 7 2.38 26.21 4.46
CA MET A 7 1.30 25.24 4.53
C MET A 7 0.96 24.66 3.15
N LEU A 8 1.10 25.50 2.10
CA LEU A 8 0.70 25.18 0.75
C LEU A 8 1.58 25.88 -0.27
N ARG A 9 1.96 25.16 -1.32
CA ARG A 9 2.73 25.69 -2.47
C ARG A 9 2.04 25.34 -3.78
N PRO A 10 2.16 26.18 -4.84
CA PRO A 10 1.79 25.75 -6.19
C PRO A 10 2.51 24.46 -6.56
N GLY A 11 1.80 23.51 -7.14
CA GLY A 11 2.29 22.17 -7.46
C GLY A 11 2.08 21.12 -6.37
N ASP A 12 1.73 21.49 -5.14
CA ASP A 12 1.39 20.51 -4.09
C ASP A 12 0.16 19.68 -4.50
N TRP A 13 0.23 18.40 -4.29
CA TRP A 13 -0.97 17.57 -4.33
C TRP A 13 -1.68 17.65 -2.99
N ILE A 14 -2.93 18.13 -3.01
CA ILE A 14 -3.80 18.20 -1.84
C ILE A 14 -5.11 17.44 -2.04
N GLU A 15 -5.70 17.02 -0.94
CA GLU A 15 -6.96 16.30 -0.91
C GLU A 15 -7.89 16.87 0.17
N LEU A 16 -9.10 17.24 -0.26
CA LEU A 16 -10.22 17.68 0.59
C LEU A 16 -11.48 16.99 0.09
N ASP A 17 -11.79 15.82 0.62
CA ASP A 17 -12.93 15.01 0.18
C ASP A 17 -14.26 15.74 0.27
N GLN A 18 -14.46 16.52 1.34
CA GLN A 18 -15.69 17.28 1.59
C GLN A 18 -15.99 18.34 0.53
N LEU A 19 -14.95 18.82 -0.17
CA LEU A 19 -15.07 19.84 -1.20
C LEU A 19 -14.85 19.30 -2.61
N GLY A 20 -14.66 17.99 -2.75
CA GLY A 20 -14.38 17.35 -4.04
C GLY A 20 -13.06 17.81 -4.66
N ALA A 21 -12.07 18.17 -3.84
CA ALA A 21 -10.75 18.57 -4.31
C ALA A 21 -9.74 17.42 -4.08
N ASN A 22 -9.15 16.93 -5.16
CA ASN A 22 -8.06 15.95 -5.11
C ASN A 22 -7.17 16.14 -6.35
N GLY A 23 -6.05 16.82 -6.19
CA GLY A 23 -5.15 17.14 -7.30
C GLY A 23 -4.10 18.19 -6.95
N ALA A 24 -3.49 18.75 -7.99
CA ALA A 24 -2.40 19.70 -7.86
C ALA A 24 -2.90 21.14 -7.68
N VAL A 25 -2.31 21.85 -6.75
CA VAL A 25 -2.53 23.29 -6.58
C VAL A 25 -1.98 24.04 -7.79
N GLN A 26 -2.86 24.72 -8.54
CA GLN A 26 -2.47 25.52 -9.70
C GLN A 26 -2.08 26.93 -9.31
N ASP A 27 -2.89 27.58 -8.47
CA ASP A 27 -2.75 28.98 -8.13
C ASP A 27 -3.24 29.26 -6.70
N ILE A 28 -2.55 30.16 -6.02
CA ILE A 28 -2.87 30.62 -4.68
C ILE A 28 -3.09 32.12 -4.71
N GLY A 29 -4.34 32.52 -4.81
CA GLY A 29 -4.76 33.92 -4.75
C GLY A 29 -4.96 34.43 -3.30
N LEU A 30 -5.35 35.68 -3.18
CA LEU A 30 -5.64 36.30 -1.88
C LEU A 30 -6.85 35.67 -1.19
N THR A 31 -7.88 35.34 -1.96
CA THR A 31 -9.17 34.86 -1.45
C THR A 31 -9.50 33.43 -1.84
N THR A 32 -8.84 32.89 -2.86
CA THR A 32 -9.12 31.56 -3.41
C THR A 32 -7.85 30.81 -3.78
N VAL A 33 -7.93 29.50 -3.69
CA VAL A 33 -6.94 28.54 -4.21
C VAL A 33 -7.60 27.70 -5.29
N LYS A 34 -6.92 27.50 -6.42
CA LYS A 34 -7.37 26.64 -7.52
C LYS A 34 -6.63 25.32 -7.49
N VAL A 35 -7.39 24.23 -7.49
CA VAL A 35 -6.87 22.86 -7.54
C VAL A 35 -7.26 22.22 -8.85
N LEU A 36 -6.28 21.78 -9.64
CA LEU A 36 -6.51 20.93 -10.80
C LEU A 36 -6.63 19.50 -10.32
N ASN A 37 -7.85 18.98 -10.32
CA ASN A 37 -8.17 17.62 -9.93
C ASN A 37 -7.64 16.60 -10.94
N PHE A 38 -7.43 15.34 -10.51
CA PHE A 38 -6.98 14.27 -11.40
C PHE A 38 -7.96 13.90 -12.52
N ASP A 39 -9.24 14.23 -12.37
CA ASP A 39 -10.27 14.11 -13.42
C ASP A 39 -10.25 15.27 -14.44
N ASN A 40 -9.24 16.16 -14.39
CA ASN A 40 -9.06 17.31 -15.24
C ASN A 40 -10.11 18.43 -15.03
N THR A 41 -10.75 18.46 -13.88
CA THR A 41 -11.60 19.58 -13.44
C THR A 41 -10.88 20.52 -12.48
N ILE A 42 -11.39 21.73 -12.29
CA ILE A 42 -10.82 22.71 -11.34
C ILE A 42 -11.81 22.92 -10.19
N THR A 43 -11.33 22.68 -8.97
CA THR A 43 -12.03 23.08 -7.75
C THR A 43 -11.44 24.39 -7.24
N THR A 44 -12.27 25.40 -7.02
CA THR A 44 -11.87 26.67 -6.42
C THR A 44 -12.29 26.70 -4.96
N ILE A 45 -11.31 26.83 -4.07
CA ILE A 45 -11.49 26.75 -2.62
C ILE A 45 -11.24 28.12 -2.01
N PRO A 46 -12.13 28.66 -1.16
CA PRO A 46 -11.84 29.87 -0.41
C PRO A 46 -10.61 29.69 0.49
N THR A 47 -9.69 30.65 0.49
CA THR A 47 -8.44 30.58 1.25
C THR A 47 -8.68 30.35 2.74
N TYR A 48 -9.72 30.94 3.30
CA TYR A 48 -10.06 30.79 4.72
C TYR A 48 -10.38 29.34 5.10
N THR A 49 -10.93 28.54 4.17
CA THR A 49 -11.27 27.14 4.40
C THR A 49 -10.01 26.30 4.65
N LEU A 50 -8.93 26.59 3.93
CA LEU A 50 -7.64 25.92 4.09
C LEU A 50 -6.88 26.39 5.35
N VAL A 51 -7.16 27.60 5.83
CA VAL A 51 -6.58 28.14 7.07
C VAL A 51 -7.32 27.64 8.31
N SER A 52 -8.63 27.51 8.24
CA SER A 52 -9.49 27.14 9.38
C SER A 52 -9.77 25.65 9.50
N GLY A 53 -9.63 24.90 8.41
CA GLY A 53 -9.90 23.47 8.36
C GLY A 53 -8.64 22.61 8.21
N ALA A 54 -8.83 21.30 8.27
CA ALA A 54 -7.78 20.34 7.96
C ALA A 54 -7.86 19.91 6.49
N PHE A 55 -6.71 19.75 5.88
CA PHE A 55 -6.56 19.16 4.55
C PHE A 55 -5.33 18.24 4.52
N LYS A 56 -5.33 17.26 3.64
CA LYS A 56 -4.19 16.38 3.42
C LYS A 56 -3.28 16.98 2.35
N ASN A 57 -2.00 17.12 2.65
CA ASN A 57 -0.96 17.53 1.69
C ASN A 57 -0.02 16.34 1.46
N TRP A 58 0.09 15.88 0.23
CA TRP A 58 0.89 14.74 -0.17
C TRP A 58 2.35 15.08 -0.48
N ARG A 59 2.77 16.35 -0.30
CA ARG A 59 4.14 16.81 -0.57
C ARG A 59 5.18 15.94 0.14
N TYR A 60 4.97 15.65 1.42
CA TYR A 60 5.90 14.84 2.23
C TYR A 60 6.13 13.45 1.61
N MET A 61 5.09 12.81 1.13
CA MET A 61 5.16 11.51 0.45
C MET A 61 6.07 11.58 -0.79
N ILE A 62 5.90 12.63 -1.60
CA ILE A 62 6.67 12.83 -2.83
C ILE A 62 8.14 13.18 -2.52
N GLU A 63 8.38 14.09 -1.56
CA GLU A 63 9.74 14.53 -1.18
C GLU A 63 10.56 13.41 -0.52
N HIS A 64 9.94 12.39 0.05
CA HIS A 64 10.61 11.28 0.73
C HIS A 64 10.53 9.96 -0.03
N ASP A 65 10.05 9.98 -1.28
CA ASP A 65 9.92 8.79 -2.13
C ASP A 65 9.33 7.57 -1.39
N ALA A 66 8.19 7.79 -0.70
CA ALA A 66 7.61 6.77 0.13
C ALA A 66 6.08 6.79 0.07
N ARG A 67 5.49 6.04 -0.88
CA ARG A 67 4.05 5.90 -1.04
C ARG A 67 3.56 4.60 -0.42
N ARG A 68 2.54 4.70 0.47
CA ARG A 68 1.98 3.54 1.15
C ARG A 68 1.16 2.67 0.21
N ILE A 69 1.36 1.35 0.32
CA ILE A 69 0.47 0.31 -0.18
C ILE A 69 -0.16 -0.35 1.02
N GLN A 70 -1.48 -0.39 1.06
CA GLN A 70 -2.26 -1.06 2.10
C GLN A 70 -3.43 -1.77 1.43
N ARG A 71 -3.27 -3.06 1.18
CA ARG A 71 -4.27 -3.90 0.51
C ARG A 71 -4.32 -5.26 1.17
N SER A 72 -5.46 -5.92 1.05
CA SER A 72 -5.64 -7.29 1.56
C SER A 72 -6.21 -8.22 0.49
N ILE A 73 -5.93 -9.51 0.65
CA ILE A 73 -6.65 -10.58 -0.03
C ILE A 73 -7.43 -11.38 1.01
N ASN A 74 -8.55 -11.96 0.61
CA ASN A 74 -9.36 -12.78 1.50
C ASN A 74 -9.04 -14.26 1.26
N ILE A 75 -8.63 -14.94 2.33
CA ILE A 75 -8.36 -16.38 2.35
C ILE A 75 -9.61 -17.11 2.83
N ASP A 76 -9.97 -18.20 2.18
CA ASP A 76 -11.05 -19.07 2.69
C ASP A 76 -10.61 -19.67 4.03
N ILE A 77 -11.33 -19.33 5.10
CA ILE A 77 -11.02 -19.79 6.46
C ILE A 77 -10.99 -21.32 6.55
N LYS A 78 -11.76 -22.02 5.70
CA LYS A 78 -11.81 -23.48 5.70
C LYS A 78 -10.52 -24.13 5.20
N THR A 79 -9.68 -23.39 4.48
CA THR A 79 -8.39 -23.89 4.01
C THR A 79 -7.28 -23.72 5.05
N VAL A 80 -7.48 -22.88 6.07
CA VAL A 80 -6.49 -22.64 7.11
C VAL A 80 -6.37 -23.84 8.05
N HIS A 81 -5.17 -24.40 8.16
CA HIS A 81 -4.92 -25.59 8.97
C HIS A 81 -3.48 -25.65 9.50
N PHE A 82 -3.23 -26.51 10.46
CA PHE A 82 -1.88 -26.77 10.95
C PHE A 82 -1.09 -27.56 9.92
N LEU A 83 0.15 -27.13 9.66
CA LEU A 83 1.06 -27.79 8.73
C LEU A 83 1.71 -29.01 9.37
N GLY A 84 1.58 -30.17 8.70
CA GLY A 84 2.44 -31.31 8.97
C GLY A 84 3.84 -31.13 8.36
N GLU A 85 4.85 -31.82 8.90
CA GLU A 85 6.24 -31.71 8.42
C GLU A 85 6.39 -32.11 6.95
N ASP A 86 5.68 -33.15 6.49
CA ASP A 86 5.75 -33.60 5.10
C ASP A 86 5.08 -32.61 4.15
N GLU A 87 3.96 -32.03 4.53
CA GLU A 87 3.28 -30.98 3.78
C GLU A 87 4.12 -29.72 3.67
N LYS A 88 4.70 -29.28 4.78
CA LYS A 88 5.63 -28.15 4.84
C LYS A 88 6.81 -28.33 3.87
N LYS A 89 7.44 -29.52 3.89
CA LYS A 89 8.51 -29.86 2.96
C LYS A 89 8.05 -29.86 1.51
N ALA A 90 6.86 -30.40 1.22
CA ALA A 90 6.30 -30.42 -0.12
C ALA A 90 6.06 -28.99 -0.65
N ILE A 91 5.50 -28.09 0.15
CA ILE A 91 5.30 -26.69 -0.19
C ILE A 91 6.63 -26.01 -0.50
N ILE A 92 7.61 -26.09 0.40
CA ILE A 92 8.91 -25.42 0.28
C ILE A 92 9.73 -25.95 -0.92
N SER A 93 9.51 -27.21 -1.33
CA SER A 93 10.21 -27.80 -2.47
C SER A 93 9.81 -27.20 -3.81
N GLN A 94 8.70 -26.49 -3.90
CA GLN A 94 8.22 -25.87 -5.13
C GLN A 94 9.19 -24.80 -5.60
N PRO A 95 9.53 -24.75 -6.92
CA PRO A 95 10.52 -23.80 -7.45
C PRO A 95 10.16 -22.33 -7.19
N GLU A 96 8.87 -22.00 -7.24
CA GLU A 96 8.33 -20.65 -7.06
C GLU A 96 8.52 -20.12 -5.63
N LEU A 97 8.70 -21.04 -4.66
CA LEU A 97 8.83 -20.72 -3.25
C LEU A 97 10.28 -20.84 -2.74
N ALA A 98 11.25 -20.70 -3.64
CA ALA A 98 12.69 -20.81 -3.31
C ALA A 98 13.11 -19.85 -2.18
N LEU A 99 12.49 -18.71 -2.02
CA LEU A 99 12.75 -17.73 -0.95
C LEU A 99 12.59 -18.30 0.47
N LEU A 100 11.80 -19.37 0.62
CA LEU A 100 11.61 -20.01 1.93
C LEU A 100 12.70 -21.01 2.32
N ARG A 101 13.62 -21.34 1.41
CA ARG A 101 14.59 -22.41 1.62
C ARG A 101 15.74 -22.02 2.55
N ASP A 102 16.09 -20.72 2.55
CA ASP A 102 17.27 -20.22 3.25
C ASP A 102 16.93 -19.64 4.65
N GLY A 103 15.65 -19.64 5.03
CA GLY A 103 15.16 -19.06 6.27
C GLY A 103 14.80 -20.08 7.35
N GLU A 104 14.83 -19.65 8.60
CA GLU A 104 14.29 -20.42 9.71
C GLU A 104 12.76 -20.34 9.68
N LEU A 105 12.09 -21.48 9.46
CA LEU A 105 10.64 -21.56 9.30
C LEU A 105 9.98 -22.02 10.60
N ASN A 106 9.78 -21.09 11.51
CA ASN A 106 9.07 -21.34 12.77
C ASN A 106 7.59 -20.99 12.64
N VAL A 107 6.87 -21.71 11.79
CA VAL A 107 5.45 -21.51 11.50
C VAL A 107 4.66 -22.79 11.74
N GLY A 108 3.45 -22.65 12.28
CA GLY A 108 2.57 -23.76 12.61
C GLY A 108 1.44 -24.00 11.61
N THR A 109 1.11 -23.01 10.77
CA THR A 109 -0.02 -23.07 9.84
C THR A 109 0.39 -22.69 8.42
N ASN A 110 -0.42 -23.10 7.45
CA ASN A 110 -0.21 -22.77 6.05
C ASN A 110 -0.34 -21.25 5.78
N VAL A 111 -1.23 -20.56 6.46
CA VAL A 111 -1.37 -19.10 6.33
C VAL A 111 -0.17 -18.36 6.92
N GLU A 112 0.42 -18.83 8.02
CA GLU A 112 1.67 -18.26 8.55
C GLU A 112 2.84 -18.46 7.59
N LEU A 113 2.93 -19.63 6.94
CA LEU A 113 3.96 -19.90 5.94
C LEU A 113 3.80 -18.97 4.72
N PHE A 114 2.57 -18.74 4.26
CA PHE A 114 2.27 -17.78 3.22
C PHE A 114 2.64 -16.34 3.62
N GLN A 115 2.34 -15.92 4.86
CA GLN A 115 2.73 -14.61 5.37
C GLN A 115 4.26 -14.45 5.44
N GLN A 116 4.96 -15.48 5.87
CA GLN A 116 6.43 -15.45 5.89
C GLN A 116 7.00 -15.33 4.48
N TYR A 117 6.49 -16.10 3.52
CA TYR A 117 6.90 -16.00 2.12
C TYR A 117 6.71 -14.59 1.56
N THR A 118 5.52 -14.05 1.72
CA THR A 118 5.19 -12.73 1.18
C THR A 118 6.01 -11.61 1.84
N ASN A 119 6.31 -11.74 3.13
CA ASN A 119 7.19 -10.80 3.83
C ASN A 119 8.62 -10.86 3.27
N GLU A 120 9.18 -12.05 3.04
CA GLU A 120 10.50 -12.21 2.40
C GLU A 120 10.50 -11.71 0.95
N TYR A 121 9.45 -11.96 0.20
CA TYR A 121 9.29 -11.45 -1.15
C TYR A 121 9.39 -9.91 -1.20
N PHE A 122 8.68 -9.21 -0.30
CA PHE A 122 8.75 -7.76 -0.22
C PHE A 122 10.11 -7.25 0.28
N ARG A 123 10.78 -7.98 1.19
CA ARG A 123 12.10 -7.59 1.67
C ARG A 123 13.18 -7.65 0.61
N GLN A 124 13.01 -8.46 -0.39
CA GLN A 124 13.97 -8.62 -1.49
C GLN A 124 13.64 -7.73 -2.70
N HIS A 125 12.51 -6.99 -2.66
CA HIS A 125 12.11 -6.17 -3.79
C HIS A 125 12.74 -4.78 -3.74
N ASP A 126 13.41 -4.37 -4.81
CA ASP A 126 14.17 -3.10 -4.88
C ASP A 126 13.29 -1.86 -4.72
N ASP A 127 12.04 -1.90 -5.22
CA ASP A 127 11.10 -0.79 -5.14
C ASP A 127 10.36 -0.68 -3.80
N VAL A 128 10.64 -1.58 -2.85
CA VAL A 128 10.08 -1.53 -1.49
C VAL A 128 11.02 -0.78 -0.55
N CYS A 129 10.48 0.22 0.15
CA CYS A 129 11.22 1.01 1.14
C CYS A 129 11.52 0.17 2.39
N GLN A 130 12.71 -0.47 2.42
CA GLN A 130 13.10 -1.41 3.48
C GLN A 130 13.27 -0.77 4.87
N HIS A 131 13.48 0.55 4.93
CA HIS A 131 13.65 1.31 6.17
C HIS A 131 12.31 1.76 6.79
N MET A 132 11.20 1.53 6.10
CA MET A 132 9.84 1.88 6.56
C MET A 132 9.08 0.65 7.05
N THR A 133 7.93 0.88 7.66
CA THR A 133 7.07 -0.21 8.14
C THR A 133 6.70 -1.15 7.00
N LEU A 134 7.04 -2.42 7.18
CA LEU A 134 6.66 -3.52 6.31
C LEU A 134 6.07 -4.61 7.19
N MET A 135 4.84 -5.01 6.93
CA MET A 135 4.19 -6.11 7.63
C MET A 135 3.14 -6.80 6.76
N VAL A 136 3.03 -8.10 6.97
CA VAL A 136 1.97 -8.94 6.45
C VAL A 136 1.20 -9.47 7.66
N ARG A 137 -0.08 -9.13 7.78
CA ARG A 137 -0.87 -9.45 8.99
C ARG A 137 -2.25 -9.97 8.67
N GLN A 138 -2.77 -10.77 9.56
CA GLN A 138 -4.17 -11.20 9.54
C GLN A 138 -5.04 -10.11 10.18
N LEU A 139 -6.14 -9.77 9.55
CA LEU A 139 -7.17 -8.90 10.12
C LEU A 139 -8.31 -9.76 10.68
N GLN A 140 -9.30 -9.10 11.27
CA GLN A 140 -10.49 -9.79 11.77
C GLN A 140 -11.23 -10.49 10.62
N PRO A 141 -11.60 -11.78 10.77
CA PRO A 141 -12.38 -12.50 9.79
C PRO A 141 -13.69 -11.79 9.42
N THR A 142 -14.05 -11.87 8.16
CA THR A 142 -15.28 -11.30 7.61
C THR A 142 -16.14 -12.39 6.95
N VAL A 143 -17.31 -12.01 6.44
CA VAL A 143 -18.14 -12.90 5.63
C VAL A 143 -17.47 -13.35 4.33
N TYR A 144 -16.44 -12.63 3.89
CA TYR A 144 -15.66 -12.93 2.68
C TYR A 144 -14.41 -13.77 2.94
N GLY A 145 -14.12 -14.10 4.20
CA GLY A 145 -12.94 -14.88 4.60
C GLY A 145 -12.05 -14.18 5.60
N LEU A 146 -10.82 -14.69 5.72
CA LEU A 146 -9.75 -14.11 6.54
C LEU A 146 -8.95 -13.12 5.69
N PRO A 147 -9.04 -11.80 5.95
CA PRO A 147 -8.20 -10.85 5.25
C PRO A 147 -6.74 -10.96 5.70
N VAL A 148 -5.84 -11.18 4.75
CA VAL A 148 -4.39 -11.03 4.95
C VAL A 148 -3.98 -9.71 4.33
N GLU A 149 -3.58 -8.75 5.18
CA GLU A 149 -3.22 -7.39 4.77
C GLU A 149 -1.72 -7.28 4.54
N PHE A 150 -1.38 -6.65 3.43
CA PHE A 150 -0.05 -6.26 3.05
C PHE A 150 0.09 -4.75 3.26
N TYR A 151 0.97 -4.37 4.20
CA TYR A 151 1.23 -2.97 4.56
C TYR A 151 2.70 -2.67 4.32
N LEU A 152 2.99 -1.84 3.33
CA LEU A 152 4.35 -1.51 2.94
C LEU A 152 4.40 -0.12 2.28
N PHE A 153 5.62 0.35 2.03
CA PHE A 153 5.88 1.58 1.29
C PHE A 153 6.75 1.29 0.07
N THR A 154 6.45 1.96 -1.04
CA THR A 154 7.24 1.89 -2.28
C THR A 154 7.85 3.25 -2.60
N SER A 155 9.04 3.23 -3.20
CA SER A 155 9.70 4.43 -3.73
C SER A 155 9.04 4.99 -4.99
N LEU A 156 8.16 4.22 -5.62
CA LEU A 156 7.43 4.62 -6.83
C LEU A 156 6.22 5.49 -6.44
N THR A 157 6.42 6.80 -6.36
CA THR A 157 5.38 7.75 -5.91
C THR A 157 4.49 8.27 -7.03
N GLU A 158 4.96 8.24 -8.29
CA GLU A 158 4.18 8.62 -9.45
C GLU A 158 3.02 7.64 -9.66
N TRP A 159 1.84 8.15 -10.05
CA TRP A 159 0.60 7.37 -10.03
C TRP A 159 0.64 6.12 -10.90
N VAL A 160 1.03 6.26 -12.16
CA VAL A 160 1.04 5.13 -13.11
C VAL A 160 2.03 4.06 -12.66
N SER A 161 3.24 4.44 -12.29
CA SER A 161 4.28 3.53 -11.79
C SER A 161 3.83 2.83 -10.49
N TYR A 162 3.19 3.56 -9.60
CA TYR A 162 2.62 3.03 -8.36
C TYR A 162 1.55 1.96 -8.63
N GLU A 163 0.63 2.21 -9.56
CA GLU A 163 -0.42 1.25 -9.93
C GLU A 163 0.13 0.03 -10.67
N GLN A 164 1.13 0.24 -11.54
CA GLN A 164 1.82 -0.87 -12.22
C GLN A 164 2.53 -1.78 -11.22
N PHE A 165 3.25 -1.20 -10.28
CA PHE A 165 3.91 -1.93 -9.22
C PHE A 165 2.93 -2.72 -8.35
N GLN A 166 1.81 -2.12 -7.93
CA GLN A 166 0.77 -2.84 -7.22
C GLN A 166 0.23 -4.02 -8.04
N THR A 167 0.00 -3.82 -9.34
CA THR A 167 -0.48 -4.88 -10.23
C THR A 167 0.52 -6.03 -10.29
N GLU A 168 1.80 -5.75 -10.40
CA GLU A 168 2.86 -6.75 -10.43
C GLU A 168 2.90 -7.59 -9.16
N ILE A 169 3.06 -6.95 -8.01
CA ILE A 169 3.18 -7.65 -6.73
C ILE A 169 1.91 -8.45 -6.38
N PHE A 170 0.72 -7.90 -6.63
CA PHE A 170 -0.53 -8.62 -6.34
C PHE A 170 -0.81 -9.74 -7.33
N SER A 171 -0.42 -9.62 -8.59
CA SER A 171 -0.46 -10.72 -9.54
C SER A 171 0.43 -11.88 -9.09
N HIS A 172 1.63 -11.58 -8.60
CA HIS A 172 2.52 -12.59 -8.02
C HIS A 172 1.90 -13.26 -6.79
N ILE A 173 1.43 -12.46 -5.82
CA ILE A 173 0.83 -12.96 -4.58
C ILE A 173 -0.36 -13.88 -4.87
N LEU A 174 -1.27 -13.47 -5.77
CA LEU A 174 -2.43 -14.26 -6.15
C LEU A 174 -2.05 -15.54 -6.90
N SER A 175 -0.94 -15.53 -7.63
CA SER A 175 -0.45 -16.72 -8.33
C SER A 175 0.15 -17.76 -7.39
N VAL A 176 0.78 -17.33 -6.31
CA VAL A 176 1.44 -18.26 -5.38
C VAL A 176 0.55 -18.71 -4.23
N VAL A 177 -0.54 -18.02 -3.91
CA VAL A 177 -1.39 -18.32 -2.75
C VAL A 177 -1.88 -19.77 -2.74
N SER A 178 -2.26 -20.32 -3.88
CA SER A 178 -2.72 -21.71 -4.00
C SER A 178 -1.65 -22.75 -3.72
N LEU A 179 -0.36 -22.38 -3.83
CA LEU A 179 0.75 -23.28 -3.52
C LEU A 179 0.86 -23.57 -2.01
N PHE A 180 0.19 -22.78 -1.18
CA PHE A 180 0.09 -22.97 0.27
C PHE A 180 -1.17 -23.70 0.71
N ASN A 181 -1.92 -24.28 -0.23
CA ASN A 181 -3.21 -24.92 0.05
C ASN A 181 -4.25 -23.96 0.67
N LEU A 182 -4.19 -22.67 0.26
CA LEU A 182 -5.07 -21.57 0.69
C LEU A 182 -6.10 -21.22 -0.39
#